data_9c929f5ae630df817ca80ca2d3ccfded
#
_entry.id   9c929f5ae630df817ca80ca2d3ccfded
#
_cell.length_a   1.000
_cell.length_b   1.000
_cell.length_c   1.000
_cell.angle_alpha   90.00
_cell.angle_beta   90.00
_cell.angle_gamma   90.00
#
_symmetry.space_group_name_H-M   'P 1'
#
loop_
_entity.id
_entity.type
_entity.pdbx_description
1 polymer ?
#
loop_
_entity_poly.entity_id
_entity_poly.type
_entity_poly.pdbx_seq_one_letter_code
_entity_poly.pdbx_strand_id
1 'polypeptide(L)'
;MRRPLVSVSTIALAVIAVFANPAGAQRVLGVGDDALVLPRGVFRFRTLSQWTWFNERYGKDTPGRPDGALEPLGIDFTLDTIGVKQFPNLGSLQFGIQRLTGNPTWNATLGNTVVNLRDHVVAFPFVFEAGLSKRFSVGIQIPYVHTQTSAFFNVNSALTNGNLGFNPALSVTAAQTQNATLNAQFTTAANTLQASLDSCAANPAASPQCPALNANRTNAQSLVDLSRAFAAGVNQIYTTSPFVPIVGTDAQLLIEGRVASFRALYQQFGVNSIAATTTGPFAAQSRLTVADAQTILTNPAFGIQAAPLQSVSRSHVGDIDIGGKFSVFDSFGGNSEARMSPHGLNFRAAVGGIFRIPSGQIESPDNFIDLGTGRGAKAIEGRVFSDLLVGSHFWESFIVRFNKPFSDKQTMRIIDLPNEELAPFYRRQSVDRQLGSALEFETAPRFVVNDFLAISGWYMYRHKQQDHYTGTFTIPAAITGFADLPIDASTLNLETEQTEHRFGGGLSFSNLYSFEQGKARVPFEVTYLHWQTMNGSGGNQPKFFTDQIQLRLYARIFGGK
;
A
#
# COMPACT_ATOMS: atom_id res chain seq x y z
N MET A 1 1.90 -25.97 -12.77
CA MET A 1 3.10 -26.82 -12.58
C MET A 1 3.47 -26.80 -11.10
N ARG A 2 3.26 -27.92 -10.39
CA ARG A 2 3.64 -28.07 -8.98
C ARG A 2 5.13 -28.35 -8.93
N ARG A 3 5.93 -27.42 -8.37
CA ARG A 3 7.32 -27.70 -8.00
C ARG A 3 7.34 -28.30 -6.59
N PRO A 4 8.11 -29.34 -6.33
CA PRO A 4 8.16 -29.97 -5.01
C PRO A 4 8.93 -29.06 -4.03
N LEU A 5 8.29 -28.76 -2.91
CA LEU A 5 8.95 -28.24 -1.69
C LEU A 5 9.76 -29.40 -1.08
N VAL A 6 10.96 -29.62 -1.57
CA VAL A 6 11.88 -30.61 -1.00
C VAL A 6 12.91 -29.92 -0.12
N SER A 7 12.74 -30.14 1.19
CA SER A 7 13.78 -30.46 2.17
C SER A 7 14.97 -29.53 2.36
N VAL A 8 14.74 -28.38 2.97
CA VAL A 8 15.78 -27.73 3.78
C VAL A 8 15.76 -28.29 5.23
N SER A 9 14.69 -28.97 5.60
CA SER A 9 14.51 -29.54 6.95
C SER A 9 15.37 -30.78 7.26
N THR A 10 15.89 -31.49 6.26
CA THR A 10 16.56 -32.77 6.46
C THR A 10 18.06 -32.63 6.81
N ILE A 11 18.68 -31.52 6.46
CA ILE A 11 20.12 -31.32 6.69
C ILE A 11 20.42 -30.79 8.11
N ALA A 12 19.48 -30.08 8.73
CA ALA A 12 19.66 -29.55 10.09
C ALA A 12 19.55 -30.62 11.19
N LEU A 13 18.90 -31.76 10.91
CA LEU A 13 18.69 -32.82 11.90
C LEU A 13 19.92 -33.73 12.12
N ALA A 14 20.85 -33.79 11.16
CA ALA A 14 21.97 -34.73 11.22
C ALA A 14 23.19 -34.26 12.05
N VAL A 15 23.32 -32.97 12.35
CA VAL A 15 24.49 -32.40 13.02
C VAL A 15 24.36 -32.34 14.54
N ILE A 16 23.17 -32.49 15.12
CA ILE A 16 22.90 -32.23 16.55
C ILE A 16 22.96 -33.52 17.42
N ALA A 17 23.24 -34.67 16.85
CA ALA A 17 23.16 -35.96 17.56
C ALA A 17 24.33 -36.26 18.52
N VAL A 18 25.30 -35.34 18.72
CA VAL A 18 26.47 -35.59 19.54
C VAL A 18 26.52 -34.63 20.73
N PHE A 19 26.43 -35.21 21.95
CA PHE A 19 26.63 -34.56 23.26
C PHE A 19 25.49 -33.76 23.88
N ALA A 20 24.50 -34.42 24.41
CA ALA A 20 23.54 -33.84 25.34
C ALA A 20 23.76 -34.34 26.76
N ASN A 21 24.29 -33.47 27.65
CA ASN A 21 24.20 -33.67 29.10
C ASN A 21 22.99 -32.90 29.66
N PRO A 22 22.30 -33.39 30.73
CA PRO A 22 21.09 -32.76 31.23
C PRO A 22 21.33 -31.31 31.63
N ALA A 23 20.61 -30.41 30.99
CA ALA A 23 20.51 -29.02 31.39
C ALA A 23 19.18 -28.89 32.11
N GLY A 24 19.18 -28.43 33.35
CA GLY A 24 17.96 -28.24 34.18
C GLY A 24 16.90 -27.48 33.40
N ALA A 25 16.00 -28.21 32.76
CA ALA A 25 14.98 -27.70 31.89
C ALA A 25 13.62 -27.73 32.59
N GLN A 26 12.78 -26.81 32.27
CA GLN A 26 11.42 -26.71 32.72
C GLN A 26 10.55 -27.75 32.00
N ARG A 27 9.51 -28.32 32.65
CA ARG A 27 8.71 -29.40 32.07
C ARG A 27 8.11 -29.09 30.69
N VAL A 28 7.50 -27.92 30.55
CA VAL A 28 6.89 -27.47 29.30
C VAL A 28 6.99 -25.96 29.25
N LEU A 29 7.53 -25.45 28.13
CA LEU A 29 7.48 -24.03 27.79
C LEU A 29 6.25 -23.77 26.92
N GLY A 30 5.62 -22.62 27.07
CA GLY A 30 4.41 -22.28 26.34
C GLY A 30 4.65 -21.48 25.08
N VAL A 31 3.57 -20.99 24.53
CA VAL A 31 3.56 -19.97 23.50
C VAL A 31 4.08 -18.64 24.04
N GLY A 32 4.56 -17.77 23.16
CA GLY A 32 5.11 -16.48 23.54
C GLY A 32 6.56 -16.54 24.04
N ASP A 33 7.01 -15.45 24.64
CA ASP A 33 8.34 -15.34 25.27
C ASP A 33 8.19 -15.53 26.80
N ASP A 34 9.29 -15.65 27.55
CA ASP A 34 9.29 -15.92 28.98
C ASP A 34 10.50 -15.28 29.66
N ALA A 35 10.56 -15.32 31.00
CA ALA A 35 11.69 -14.81 31.79
C ALA A 35 12.88 -15.79 31.88
N LEU A 36 12.84 -16.94 31.20
CA LEU A 36 13.90 -17.93 31.26
C LEU A 36 15.17 -17.45 30.55
N VAL A 37 16.30 -17.55 31.22
CA VAL A 37 17.65 -17.35 30.68
C VAL A 37 18.31 -18.72 30.53
N LEU A 38 18.97 -18.95 29.41
CA LEU A 38 19.67 -20.22 29.17
C LEU A 38 20.82 -20.43 30.15
N PRO A 39 20.96 -21.61 30.73
CA PRO A 39 22.12 -21.93 31.58
C PRO A 39 23.44 -21.82 30.83
N ARG A 40 24.54 -21.58 31.54
CA ARG A 40 25.87 -21.49 30.95
C ARG A 40 26.20 -22.72 30.11
N GLY A 41 26.69 -22.49 28.88
CA GLY A 41 27.07 -23.53 27.92
C GLY A 41 25.92 -24.26 27.25
N VAL A 42 24.68 -23.84 27.49
CA VAL A 42 23.51 -24.33 26.78
C VAL A 42 23.26 -23.45 25.57
N PHE A 43 23.07 -24.07 24.42
CA PHE A 43 22.65 -23.45 23.17
C PHE A 43 21.19 -23.84 22.88
N ARG A 44 20.42 -22.88 22.40
CA ARG A 44 19.07 -23.11 21.88
C ARG A 44 19.01 -22.67 20.44
N PHE A 45 18.66 -23.59 19.57
CA PHE A 45 18.21 -23.26 18.22
C PHE A 45 16.71 -23.23 18.21
N ARG A 46 16.14 -22.18 17.66
CA ARG A 46 14.71 -22.01 17.50
C ARG A 46 14.41 -21.65 16.07
N THR A 47 13.50 -22.37 15.44
CA THR A 47 12.92 -21.98 14.16
C THR A 47 11.44 -21.83 14.31
N LEU A 48 10.91 -20.84 13.61
CA LEU A 48 9.52 -20.47 13.62
C LEU A 48 9.03 -20.48 12.18
N SER A 49 7.88 -21.08 11.94
CA SER A 49 7.14 -20.93 10.69
C SER A 49 5.88 -20.16 11.01
N GLN A 50 5.74 -18.98 10.44
CA GLN A 50 4.61 -18.10 10.66
C GLN A 50 3.95 -17.79 9.35
N TRP A 51 2.62 -17.99 9.29
CA TRP A 51 1.77 -17.67 8.16
C TRP A 51 0.77 -16.62 8.61
N THR A 52 0.76 -15.48 7.96
CA THR A 52 -0.13 -14.36 8.27
C THR A 52 -0.91 -13.97 7.03
N TRP A 53 -2.23 -13.83 7.17
CA TRP A 53 -3.14 -13.39 6.12
C TRP A 53 -3.93 -12.19 6.60
N PHE A 54 -4.20 -11.27 5.67
CA PHE A 54 -5.11 -10.16 5.91
C PHE A 54 -5.65 -9.62 4.59
N ASN A 55 -6.87 -9.17 4.58
CA ASN A 55 -7.56 -8.55 3.46
C ASN A 55 -8.41 -7.35 3.91
N GLU A 56 -8.38 -7.05 5.21
CA GLU A 56 -9.06 -5.95 5.87
C GLU A 56 -8.09 -5.22 6.78
N ARG A 57 -8.40 -3.96 7.06
CA ARG A 57 -7.72 -3.13 8.04
C ARG A 57 -8.73 -2.39 8.90
N TYR A 58 -8.31 -1.94 10.07
CA TYR A 58 -9.03 -0.97 10.88
C TYR A 58 -8.66 0.41 10.35
N GLY A 59 -9.62 1.03 9.64
CA GLY A 59 -9.46 2.32 8.99
C GLY A 59 -9.58 3.48 9.96
N LYS A 60 -9.38 4.69 9.46
CA LYS A 60 -9.54 5.92 10.21
C LYS A 60 -10.87 6.60 9.91
N ASP A 61 -11.21 7.53 10.81
CA ASP A 61 -12.37 8.40 10.75
C ASP A 61 -12.38 9.22 9.44
N THR A 62 -13.10 8.70 8.46
CA THR A 62 -13.54 9.44 7.28
C THR A 62 -15.01 9.81 7.45
N PRO A 63 -15.52 10.87 6.83
CA PRO A 63 -16.93 11.23 6.93
C PRO A 63 -17.85 10.02 6.71
N GLY A 64 -18.55 9.60 7.78
CA GLY A 64 -19.43 8.44 7.79
C GLY A 64 -18.81 7.11 8.25
N ARG A 65 -17.51 7.08 8.65
CA ARG A 65 -16.86 5.90 9.23
C ARG A 65 -16.09 6.29 10.49
N PRO A 66 -16.38 5.69 11.64
CA PRO A 66 -15.64 5.94 12.87
C PRO A 66 -14.22 5.32 12.81
N ASP A 67 -13.28 5.89 13.55
CA ASP A 67 -11.95 5.31 13.75
C ASP A 67 -12.06 3.86 14.27
N GLY A 68 -11.26 2.97 13.69
CA GLY A 68 -11.31 1.53 13.98
C GLY A 68 -12.41 0.76 13.25
N ALA A 69 -13.14 1.38 12.31
CA ALA A 69 -14.06 0.65 11.45
C ALA A 69 -13.28 -0.29 10.50
N LEU A 70 -13.81 -1.50 10.32
CA LEU A 70 -13.24 -2.48 9.39
C LEU A 70 -13.52 -2.09 7.95
N GLU A 71 -12.47 -2.08 7.13
CA GLU A 71 -12.54 -1.79 5.70
C GLU A 71 -11.62 -2.70 4.88
N PRO A 72 -11.95 -2.97 3.60
CA PRO A 72 -11.06 -3.72 2.71
C PRO A 72 -9.73 -2.99 2.48
N LEU A 73 -8.61 -3.73 2.33
CA LEU A 73 -7.29 -3.15 2.05
C LEU A 73 -7.27 -2.33 0.74
N GLY A 74 -8.04 -2.72 -0.26
CA GLY A 74 -8.11 -2.03 -1.55
C GLY A 74 -9.02 -0.80 -1.60
N ILE A 75 -9.54 -0.33 -0.46
CA ILE A 75 -10.55 0.74 -0.42
C ILE A 75 -10.03 2.05 -1.02
N ASP A 76 -8.77 2.40 -0.78
CA ASP A 76 -8.19 3.66 -1.26
C ASP A 76 -7.98 3.67 -2.78
N PHE A 77 -7.91 2.49 -3.39
CA PHE A 77 -7.89 2.31 -4.85
C PHE A 77 -9.28 2.09 -5.46
N THR A 78 -10.31 1.92 -4.63
CA THR A 78 -11.69 1.74 -5.06
C THR A 78 -12.36 3.10 -5.14
N LEU A 79 -12.43 3.65 -6.35
CA LEU A 79 -12.87 5.01 -6.62
C LEU A 79 -14.19 4.98 -7.41
N ASP A 80 -15.21 5.65 -6.92
CA ASP A 80 -16.46 5.84 -7.66
C ASP A 80 -16.26 6.71 -8.91
N THR A 81 -15.27 7.58 -8.88
CA THR A 81 -14.94 8.49 -9.97
C THR A 81 -13.44 8.80 -10.01
N ILE A 82 -12.79 8.54 -11.16
CA ILE A 82 -11.44 9.00 -11.45
C ILE A 82 -11.54 10.32 -12.20
N GLY A 83 -11.54 11.41 -11.48
CA GLY A 83 -11.67 12.77 -12.00
C GLY A 83 -10.39 13.61 -11.82
N VAL A 84 -10.58 14.93 -11.88
CA VAL A 84 -9.48 15.91 -11.71
C VAL A 84 -8.78 15.77 -10.36
N LYS A 85 -9.49 15.36 -9.30
CA LYS A 85 -8.90 15.15 -7.96
C LYS A 85 -7.83 14.06 -8.00
N GLN A 86 -8.12 12.91 -8.59
CA GLN A 86 -7.20 11.76 -8.68
C GLN A 86 -6.19 11.89 -9.82
N PHE A 87 -6.57 12.64 -10.88
CA PHE A 87 -5.74 12.85 -12.06
C PHE A 87 -5.76 14.33 -12.46
N PRO A 88 -4.94 15.19 -11.80
CA PRO A 88 -4.95 16.64 -11.98
C PRO A 88 -4.77 17.11 -13.44
N ASN A 89 -4.06 16.31 -14.26
CA ASN A 89 -3.87 16.59 -15.68
C ASN A 89 -5.18 16.65 -16.51
N LEU A 90 -6.29 16.14 -15.97
CA LEU A 90 -7.61 16.30 -16.57
C LEU A 90 -8.19 17.71 -16.44
N GLY A 91 -7.65 18.56 -15.57
CA GLY A 91 -8.20 19.87 -15.28
C GLY A 91 -8.24 20.79 -16.51
N SER A 92 -7.17 20.83 -17.29
CA SER A 92 -7.12 21.61 -18.54
C SER A 92 -8.08 21.09 -19.60
N LEU A 93 -8.22 19.77 -19.73
CA LEU A 93 -9.18 19.13 -20.61
C LEU A 93 -10.63 19.45 -20.16
N GLN A 94 -10.93 19.30 -18.89
CA GLN A 94 -12.26 19.63 -18.33
C GLN A 94 -12.65 21.07 -18.67
N PHE A 95 -11.77 22.02 -18.39
CA PHE A 95 -12.00 23.43 -18.69
C PHE A 95 -12.21 23.68 -20.20
N GLY A 96 -11.41 23.03 -21.06
CA GLY A 96 -11.55 23.12 -22.51
C GLY A 96 -12.91 22.59 -22.99
N ILE A 97 -13.37 21.45 -22.50
CA ILE A 97 -14.67 20.87 -22.84
C ILE A 97 -15.82 21.74 -22.30
N GLN A 98 -15.73 22.25 -21.08
CA GLN A 98 -16.73 23.19 -20.53
C GLN A 98 -16.90 24.42 -21.44
N ARG A 99 -15.80 24.98 -21.94
CA ARG A 99 -15.85 26.10 -22.90
C ARG A 99 -16.46 25.70 -24.25
N LEU A 100 -16.07 24.54 -24.80
CA LEU A 100 -16.59 24.07 -26.08
C LEU A 100 -18.10 23.77 -26.01
N THR A 101 -18.55 23.19 -24.93
CA THR A 101 -19.95 22.79 -24.75
C THR A 101 -20.82 23.94 -24.22
N GLY A 102 -20.22 24.92 -23.56
CA GLY A 102 -20.94 25.93 -22.78
C GLY A 102 -21.59 25.38 -21.51
N ASN A 103 -21.16 24.19 -21.05
CA ASN A 103 -21.65 23.55 -19.83
C ASN A 103 -20.58 23.65 -18.72
N PRO A 104 -20.66 24.63 -17.80
CA PRO A 104 -19.66 24.82 -16.75
C PRO A 104 -19.73 23.78 -15.65
N THR A 105 -20.78 22.97 -15.59
CA THR A 105 -20.97 21.93 -14.58
C THR A 105 -20.50 20.54 -15.04
N TRP A 106 -20.05 20.43 -16.29
CA TRP A 106 -19.52 19.17 -16.80
C TRP A 106 -18.22 18.80 -16.09
N ASN A 107 -18.11 17.56 -15.64
CA ASN A 107 -16.92 17.04 -14.98
C ASN A 107 -16.27 15.93 -15.80
N ALA A 108 -14.96 16.01 -15.98
CA ALA A 108 -14.17 14.99 -16.62
C ALA A 108 -14.05 13.75 -15.72
N THR A 109 -14.35 12.57 -16.27
CA THR A 109 -14.16 11.33 -15.55
C THR A 109 -13.68 10.20 -16.47
N LEU A 110 -12.65 9.49 -16.04
CA LEU A 110 -12.15 8.27 -16.70
C LEU A 110 -12.97 7.03 -16.29
N GLY A 111 -13.86 7.20 -15.30
CA GLY A 111 -14.73 6.16 -14.78
C GLY A 111 -14.46 5.80 -13.33
N ASN A 112 -14.75 4.57 -12.97
CA ASN A 112 -14.59 4.03 -11.61
C ASN A 112 -13.61 2.87 -11.58
N THR A 113 -13.06 2.60 -10.37
CA THR A 113 -12.22 1.42 -10.11
C THR A 113 -12.80 0.58 -8.99
N VAL A 114 -12.54 -0.72 -9.03
CA VAL A 114 -12.78 -1.66 -7.94
C VAL A 114 -11.51 -2.46 -7.73
N VAL A 115 -10.98 -2.40 -6.51
CA VAL A 115 -9.74 -3.09 -6.15
C VAL A 115 -9.96 -3.94 -4.91
N ASN A 116 -9.60 -5.22 -5.01
CA ASN A 116 -9.55 -6.12 -3.87
C ASN A 116 -8.12 -6.59 -3.67
N LEU A 117 -7.58 -6.37 -2.49
CA LEU A 117 -6.24 -6.79 -2.10
C LEU A 117 -6.32 -7.88 -1.03
N ARG A 118 -5.42 -8.86 -1.13
CA ARG A 118 -5.20 -9.89 -0.11
C ARG A 118 -3.72 -10.08 0.07
N ASP A 119 -3.27 -9.91 1.28
CA ASP A 119 -1.88 -10.04 1.66
C ASP A 119 -1.63 -11.34 2.39
N HIS A 120 -0.50 -11.93 2.06
CA HIS A 120 0.02 -13.14 2.69
C HIS A 120 1.49 -12.95 3.00
N VAL A 121 1.86 -13.12 4.26
CA VAL A 121 3.24 -13.04 4.73
C VAL A 121 3.63 -14.36 5.35
N VAL A 122 4.69 -14.97 4.84
CA VAL A 122 5.30 -16.17 5.42
C VAL A 122 6.67 -15.79 5.96
N ALA A 123 6.89 -16.00 7.25
CA ALA A 123 8.17 -15.72 7.89
C ALA A 123 8.76 -16.98 8.51
N PHE A 124 10.07 -17.17 8.29
CA PHE A 124 10.87 -18.24 8.88
C PHE A 124 12.04 -17.63 9.66
N PRO A 125 11.84 -17.11 10.89
CA PRO A 125 12.93 -16.67 11.73
C PRO A 125 13.74 -17.86 12.24
N PHE A 126 15.05 -17.80 12.04
CA PHE A 126 16.04 -18.69 12.63
C PHE A 126 16.69 -17.95 13.80
N VAL A 127 16.59 -18.51 15.00
CA VAL A 127 17.10 -17.89 16.22
C VAL A 127 18.15 -18.80 16.85
N PHE A 128 19.32 -18.25 17.11
CA PHE A 128 20.43 -18.90 17.79
C PHE A 128 20.66 -18.18 19.10
N GLU A 129 20.61 -18.91 20.20
CA GLU A 129 20.79 -18.35 21.54
C GLU A 129 21.82 -19.16 22.31
N ALA A 130 22.62 -18.47 23.14
CA ALA A 130 23.67 -19.08 23.95
C ALA A 130 23.62 -18.55 25.38
N GLY A 131 23.65 -19.45 26.34
CA GLY A 131 23.86 -19.12 27.76
C GLY A 131 25.33 -18.86 28.06
N LEU A 132 25.71 -17.60 28.33
CA LEU A 132 27.06 -17.21 28.64
C LEU A 132 27.39 -17.34 30.14
N SER A 133 26.39 -17.13 30.99
CA SER A 133 26.50 -17.30 32.43
C SER A 133 25.19 -17.87 33.01
N LYS A 134 25.15 -18.05 34.34
CA LYS A 134 23.90 -18.48 35.02
C LYS A 134 22.76 -17.47 34.91
N ARG A 135 23.08 -16.20 34.56
CA ARG A 135 22.12 -15.09 34.53
C ARG A 135 22.07 -14.35 33.19
N PHE A 136 22.91 -14.72 32.23
CA PHE A 136 22.99 -13.96 30.98
C PHE A 136 23.05 -14.87 29.77
N SER A 137 22.18 -14.60 28.81
CA SER A 137 22.16 -15.21 27.47
C SER A 137 22.17 -14.16 26.38
N VAL A 138 22.73 -14.52 25.23
CA VAL A 138 22.74 -13.70 24.01
C VAL A 138 22.09 -14.47 22.87
N GLY A 139 21.62 -13.76 21.87
CA GLY A 139 21.02 -14.38 20.70
C GLY A 139 21.03 -13.50 19.47
N ILE A 140 20.88 -14.16 18.33
CA ILE A 140 20.67 -13.54 17.03
C ILE A 140 19.47 -14.19 16.36
N GLN A 141 18.64 -13.36 15.75
CA GLN A 141 17.49 -13.79 14.94
C GLN A 141 17.67 -13.32 13.51
N ILE A 142 17.59 -14.23 12.57
CA ILE A 142 17.69 -14.00 11.13
C ILE A 142 16.39 -14.49 10.49
N PRO A 143 15.45 -13.60 10.14
CA PRO A 143 14.19 -14.00 9.50
C PRO A 143 14.38 -14.09 7.98
N TYR A 144 13.84 -15.15 7.38
CA TYR A 144 13.57 -15.20 5.95
C TYR A 144 12.08 -14.92 5.75
N VAL A 145 11.75 -13.94 4.92
CA VAL A 145 10.39 -13.44 4.76
C VAL A 145 9.98 -13.54 3.29
N HIS A 146 8.81 -14.11 3.06
CA HIS A 146 8.13 -14.10 1.79
C HIS A 146 6.84 -13.31 1.93
N THR A 147 6.69 -12.28 1.12
CA THR A 147 5.47 -11.46 1.05
C THR A 147 4.80 -11.66 -0.29
N GLN A 148 3.48 -11.67 -0.29
CA GLN A 148 2.67 -11.77 -1.50
C GLN A 148 1.42 -10.91 -1.32
N THR A 149 1.19 -10.00 -2.26
CA THR A 149 -0.08 -9.31 -2.44
C THR A 149 -0.79 -9.86 -3.65
N SER A 150 -1.98 -10.39 -3.46
CA SER A 150 -2.88 -10.78 -4.55
C SER A 150 -3.82 -9.63 -4.83
N ALA A 151 -3.77 -9.09 -6.05
CA ALA A 151 -4.57 -7.95 -6.46
C ALA A 151 -5.59 -8.36 -7.52
N PHE A 152 -6.84 -8.02 -7.28
CA PHE A 152 -7.90 -8.01 -8.28
C PHE A 152 -8.23 -6.54 -8.57
N PHE A 153 -8.00 -6.11 -9.79
CA PHE A 153 -8.22 -4.75 -10.25
C PHE A 153 -9.19 -4.74 -11.43
N ASN A 154 -10.23 -3.91 -11.34
CA ASN A 154 -11.20 -3.72 -12.40
C ASN A 154 -11.49 -2.23 -12.60
N VAL A 155 -11.82 -1.86 -13.84
CA VAL A 155 -12.13 -0.48 -14.26
C VAL A 155 -13.44 -0.50 -15.03
N ASN A 156 -14.30 0.46 -14.74
CA ASN A 156 -15.59 0.62 -15.43
C ASN A 156 -16.46 -0.65 -15.44
N SER A 157 -16.40 -1.45 -14.37
CA SER A 157 -17.20 -2.66 -14.22
C SER A 157 -18.71 -2.40 -14.11
N ALA A 158 -19.08 -1.23 -13.58
CA ALA A 158 -20.45 -0.73 -13.57
C ALA A 158 -20.59 0.34 -14.67
N LEU A 159 -21.63 0.25 -15.44
CA LEU A 159 -21.83 0.90 -16.74
C LEU A 159 -21.88 2.44 -16.78
N THR A 160 -21.60 3.18 -15.72
CA THR A 160 -22.23 4.49 -15.63
C THR A 160 -21.34 5.72 -15.67
N ASN A 161 -20.07 5.69 -15.27
CA ASN A 161 -19.41 6.94 -14.91
C ASN A 161 -18.34 7.48 -15.87
N GLY A 162 -17.69 6.65 -16.71
CA GLY A 162 -16.65 7.14 -17.64
C GLY A 162 -17.24 7.93 -18.82
N ASN A 163 -16.86 9.20 -18.94
CA ASN A 163 -17.24 10.04 -20.08
C ASN A 163 -16.07 10.40 -21.00
N LEU A 164 -14.87 9.97 -20.62
CA LEU A 164 -13.62 10.12 -21.40
C LEU A 164 -13.04 8.76 -21.76
N GLY A 165 -12.47 8.67 -22.95
CA GLY A 165 -11.68 7.55 -23.42
C GLY A 165 -10.40 8.03 -24.12
N PHE A 166 -9.50 7.11 -24.48
CA PHE A 166 -8.29 7.47 -25.24
C PHE A 166 -8.63 8.16 -26.55
N ASN A 167 -7.84 9.18 -26.88
CA ASN A 167 -8.00 9.94 -28.12
C ASN A 167 -7.55 9.11 -29.33
N PRO A 168 -8.46 8.71 -30.23
CA PRO A 168 -8.11 7.93 -31.39
C PRO A 168 -7.17 8.67 -32.35
N ALA A 169 -7.21 10.01 -32.41
CA ALA A 169 -6.37 10.79 -33.30
C ALA A 169 -4.87 10.68 -32.99
N LEU A 170 -4.48 10.18 -31.84
CA LEU A 170 -3.07 9.91 -31.51
C LEU A 170 -2.50 8.67 -32.24
N SER A 171 -3.37 7.77 -32.73
CA SER A 171 -2.94 6.50 -33.34
C SER A 171 -3.72 6.08 -34.59
N VAL A 172 -4.91 6.66 -34.85
CA VAL A 172 -5.81 6.25 -35.93
C VAL A 172 -5.89 7.33 -37.02
N THR A 173 -5.41 7.02 -38.21
CA THR A 173 -5.39 7.94 -39.37
C THR A 173 -6.78 8.46 -39.75
N ALA A 174 -7.82 7.62 -39.67
CA ALA A 174 -9.18 8.06 -39.97
C ALA A 174 -9.66 9.16 -38.99
N ALA A 175 -9.32 9.06 -37.71
CA ALA A 175 -9.64 10.09 -36.71
C ALA A 175 -8.86 11.39 -36.99
N GLN A 176 -7.58 11.29 -37.34
CA GLN A 176 -6.76 12.44 -37.73
C GLN A 176 -7.34 13.16 -38.95
N THR A 177 -7.73 12.40 -39.99
CA THR A 177 -8.32 12.94 -41.21
C THR A 177 -9.65 13.61 -40.92
N GLN A 178 -10.53 13.02 -40.14
CA GLN A 178 -11.83 13.63 -39.80
C GLN A 178 -11.66 14.94 -39.02
N ASN A 179 -10.76 14.97 -38.01
CA ASN A 179 -10.49 16.18 -37.23
C ASN A 179 -9.86 17.28 -38.09
N ALA A 180 -8.92 16.95 -38.96
CA ALA A 180 -8.32 17.89 -39.90
C ALA A 180 -9.36 18.44 -40.89
N THR A 181 -10.24 17.60 -41.43
CA THR A 181 -11.31 17.99 -42.35
C THR A 181 -12.29 18.95 -41.66
N LEU A 182 -12.72 18.65 -40.44
CA LEU A 182 -13.58 19.54 -39.64
C LEU A 182 -12.92 20.91 -39.47
N ASN A 183 -11.65 20.96 -39.06
CA ASN A 183 -10.94 22.22 -38.84
C ASN A 183 -10.78 23.02 -40.15
N ALA A 184 -10.47 22.35 -41.26
CA ALA A 184 -10.38 22.98 -42.57
C ALA A 184 -11.72 23.59 -43.04
N GLN A 185 -12.83 22.87 -42.83
CA GLN A 185 -14.16 23.37 -43.17
C GLN A 185 -14.55 24.63 -42.38
N PHE A 186 -14.28 24.64 -41.07
CA PHE A 186 -14.50 25.82 -40.21
C PHE A 186 -13.62 27.00 -40.63
N THR A 187 -12.34 26.74 -40.92
CA THR A 187 -11.40 27.76 -41.39
C THR A 187 -11.89 28.38 -42.72
N THR A 188 -12.30 27.53 -43.66
CA THR A 188 -12.83 28.00 -44.97
C THR A 188 -14.12 28.79 -44.76
N ALA A 189 -15.06 28.33 -43.93
CA ALA A 189 -16.30 29.04 -43.68
C ALA A 189 -16.05 30.43 -43.06
N ALA A 190 -15.19 30.50 -42.05
CA ALA A 190 -14.82 31.75 -41.39
C ALA A 190 -14.14 32.74 -42.35
N ASN A 191 -13.20 32.26 -43.19
CA ASN A 191 -12.50 33.10 -44.13
C ASN A 191 -13.42 33.58 -45.28
N THR A 192 -14.34 32.72 -45.75
CA THR A 192 -15.30 33.09 -46.78
C THR A 192 -16.26 34.19 -46.28
N LEU A 193 -16.83 34.02 -45.07
CA LEU A 193 -17.71 35.04 -44.51
C LEU A 193 -16.95 36.35 -44.19
N GLN A 194 -15.72 36.27 -43.67
CA GLN A 194 -14.88 37.46 -43.42
C GLN A 194 -14.57 38.22 -44.70
N ALA A 195 -14.17 37.51 -45.75
CA ALA A 195 -13.89 38.14 -47.06
C ALA A 195 -15.14 38.83 -47.64
N SER A 196 -16.34 38.22 -47.45
CA SER A 196 -17.61 38.83 -47.86
C SER A 196 -17.92 40.10 -47.06
N LEU A 197 -17.66 40.07 -45.73
CA LEU A 197 -17.85 41.24 -44.86
C LEU A 197 -16.90 42.38 -45.24
N ASP A 198 -15.63 42.07 -45.55
CA ASP A 198 -14.64 43.07 -45.92
C ASP A 198 -14.93 43.69 -47.31
N SER A 199 -15.32 42.84 -48.28
CA SER A 199 -15.74 43.28 -49.59
C SER A 199 -16.96 44.18 -49.53
N CYS A 200 -17.99 43.80 -48.77
CA CYS A 200 -19.23 44.59 -48.63
C CYS A 200 -19.03 45.91 -47.84
N ALA A 201 -18.01 45.96 -46.98
CA ALA A 201 -17.60 47.17 -46.28
C ALA A 201 -16.91 48.16 -47.21
N ALA A 202 -16.02 47.64 -48.06
CA ALA A 202 -15.26 48.43 -49.04
C ALA A 202 -16.16 48.94 -50.18
N ASN A 203 -17.11 48.10 -50.64
CA ASN A 203 -18.06 48.45 -51.68
C ASN A 203 -19.44 47.79 -51.39
N PRO A 204 -20.41 48.56 -50.87
CA PRO A 204 -21.76 48.05 -50.59
C PRO A 204 -22.51 47.50 -51.82
N ALA A 205 -22.09 47.81 -53.03
CA ALA A 205 -22.64 47.29 -54.30
C ALA A 205 -21.86 46.08 -54.86
N ALA A 206 -20.82 45.59 -54.20
CA ALA A 206 -19.98 44.49 -54.67
C ALA A 206 -20.76 43.17 -54.88
N SER A 207 -21.88 42.95 -54.16
CA SER A 207 -22.68 41.74 -54.27
C SER A 207 -24.13 42.06 -53.88
N PRO A 208 -25.16 41.37 -54.47
CA PRO A 208 -26.54 41.46 -54.03
C PRO A 208 -26.77 41.13 -52.57
N GLN A 209 -25.84 40.44 -51.94
CA GLN A 209 -25.91 40.06 -50.51
C GLN A 209 -25.40 41.15 -49.55
N CYS A 210 -24.68 42.17 -50.05
CA CYS A 210 -24.06 43.21 -49.23
C CYS A 210 -25.05 44.02 -48.36
N PRO A 211 -26.24 44.40 -48.84
CA PRO A 211 -27.20 45.09 -47.96
C PRO A 211 -27.61 44.27 -46.72
N ALA A 212 -27.87 42.96 -46.91
CA ALA A 212 -28.22 42.04 -45.80
C ALA A 212 -27.03 41.78 -44.87
N LEU A 213 -25.82 41.58 -45.42
CA LEU A 213 -24.62 41.43 -44.65
C LEU A 213 -24.24 42.67 -43.85
N ASN A 214 -24.37 43.86 -44.42
CA ASN A 214 -24.09 45.12 -43.71
C ASN A 214 -25.11 45.39 -42.60
N ALA A 215 -26.40 45.06 -42.81
CA ALA A 215 -27.46 45.14 -41.79
C ALA A 215 -27.21 44.20 -40.60
N ASN A 216 -26.57 43.05 -40.83
CA ASN A 216 -26.27 42.03 -39.84
C ASN A 216 -24.75 41.90 -39.53
N ARG A 217 -23.96 42.93 -39.80
CA ARG A 217 -22.52 42.88 -39.75
C ARG A 217 -21.98 42.43 -38.41
N THR A 218 -22.51 42.95 -37.31
CA THR A 218 -22.08 42.59 -35.93
C THR A 218 -22.31 41.10 -35.66
N ASN A 219 -23.45 40.56 -36.05
CA ASN A 219 -23.77 39.14 -35.84
C ASN A 219 -22.90 38.25 -36.74
N ALA A 220 -22.66 38.64 -37.98
CA ALA A 220 -21.78 37.91 -38.89
C ALA A 220 -20.32 37.92 -38.43
N GLN A 221 -19.79 39.06 -37.94
CA GLN A 221 -18.46 39.13 -37.36
C GLN A 221 -18.33 38.26 -36.10
N SER A 222 -19.35 38.36 -35.20
CA SER A 222 -19.36 37.50 -34.02
C SER A 222 -19.38 36.00 -34.38
N LEU A 223 -20.12 35.61 -35.43
CA LEU A 223 -20.12 34.23 -35.91
C LEU A 223 -18.72 33.79 -36.38
N VAL A 224 -17.99 34.63 -37.14
CA VAL A 224 -16.60 34.35 -37.54
C VAL A 224 -15.69 34.15 -36.35
N ASP A 225 -15.76 35.06 -35.38
CA ASP A 225 -14.88 35.02 -34.20
C ASP A 225 -15.18 33.83 -33.28
N LEU A 226 -16.45 33.55 -32.99
CA LEU A 226 -16.87 32.42 -32.18
C LEU A 226 -16.55 31.08 -32.84
N SER A 227 -16.75 30.98 -34.17
CA SER A 227 -16.47 29.74 -34.88
C SER A 227 -14.96 29.45 -34.97
N ARG A 228 -14.13 30.48 -35.16
CA ARG A 228 -12.67 30.34 -35.07
C ARG A 228 -12.21 29.87 -33.69
N ALA A 229 -12.74 30.48 -32.63
CA ALA A 229 -12.43 30.09 -31.26
C ALA A 229 -12.88 28.63 -30.97
N PHE A 230 -14.06 28.24 -31.45
CA PHE A 230 -14.55 26.87 -31.34
C PHE A 230 -13.66 25.88 -32.09
N ALA A 231 -13.33 26.13 -33.35
CA ALA A 231 -12.46 25.27 -34.15
C ALA A 231 -11.07 25.12 -33.53
N ALA A 232 -10.50 26.20 -33.01
CA ALA A 232 -9.20 26.17 -32.31
C ALA A 232 -9.26 25.29 -31.04
N GLY A 233 -10.33 25.43 -30.24
CA GLY A 233 -10.55 24.60 -29.05
C GLY A 233 -10.74 23.13 -29.38
N VAL A 234 -11.55 22.80 -30.41
CA VAL A 234 -11.72 21.43 -30.89
C VAL A 234 -10.38 20.87 -31.38
N ASN A 235 -9.64 21.63 -32.21
CA ASN A 235 -8.35 21.19 -32.69
C ASN A 235 -7.39 20.90 -31.55
N GLN A 236 -7.28 21.80 -30.57
CA GLN A 236 -6.42 21.59 -29.39
C GLN A 236 -6.75 20.29 -28.67
N ILE A 237 -8.03 20.02 -28.38
CA ILE A 237 -8.44 18.85 -27.60
C ILE A 237 -8.30 17.58 -28.42
N TYR A 238 -8.87 17.53 -29.63
CA TYR A 238 -8.97 16.29 -30.39
C TYR A 238 -7.72 15.93 -31.20
N THR A 239 -6.68 16.78 -31.20
CA THR A 239 -5.37 16.44 -31.81
C THR A 239 -4.26 16.21 -30.79
N THR A 240 -4.31 16.82 -29.61
CA THR A 240 -3.18 16.76 -28.65
C THR A 240 -3.50 16.16 -27.31
N SER A 241 -4.77 16.20 -26.87
CA SER A 241 -5.12 15.62 -25.58
C SER A 241 -5.07 14.09 -25.63
N PRO A 242 -4.55 13.42 -24.59
CA PRO A 242 -4.56 11.96 -24.51
C PRO A 242 -5.96 11.37 -24.37
N PHE A 243 -6.92 12.17 -23.89
CA PHE A 243 -8.31 11.76 -23.70
C PHE A 243 -9.25 12.73 -24.41
N VAL A 244 -10.36 12.19 -24.91
CA VAL A 244 -11.45 12.94 -25.51
C VAL A 244 -12.80 12.36 -25.07
N PRO A 245 -13.91 13.12 -25.19
CA PRO A 245 -15.25 12.60 -24.92
C PRO A 245 -15.56 11.32 -25.69
N ILE A 246 -16.27 10.40 -25.03
CA ILE A 246 -16.74 9.15 -25.66
C ILE A 246 -17.97 9.43 -26.53
N VAL A 247 -18.09 8.72 -27.62
CA VAL A 247 -19.25 8.76 -28.52
C VAL A 247 -20.56 8.57 -27.74
N GLY A 248 -21.56 9.42 -27.99
CA GLY A 248 -22.87 9.39 -27.33
C GLY A 248 -22.91 9.95 -25.91
N THR A 249 -21.80 10.44 -25.35
CA THR A 249 -21.82 11.19 -24.09
C THR A 249 -22.28 12.63 -24.28
N ASP A 250 -22.83 13.23 -23.22
CA ASP A 250 -23.39 14.59 -23.26
C ASP A 250 -22.40 15.61 -23.84
N ALA A 251 -21.13 15.55 -23.45
CA ALA A 251 -20.11 16.46 -23.98
C ALA A 251 -19.92 16.31 -25.48
N GLN A 252 -19.85 15.08 -25.99
CA GLN A 252 -19.70 14.82 -27.42
C GLN A 252 -20.94 15.29 -28.19
N LEU A 253 -22.12 14.96 -27.70
CA LEU A 253 -23.38 15.39 -28.32
C LEU A 253 -23.52 16.92 -28.34
N LEU A 254 -23.12 17.62 -27.30
CA LEU A 254 -23.13 19.09 -27.26
C LEU A 254 -22.15 19.68 -28.26
N ILE A 255 -20.94 19.10 -28.40
CA ILE A 255 -19.97 19.55 -29.41
C ILE A 255 -20.51 19.34 -30.83
N GLU A 256 -21.10 18.19 -31.13
CA GLU A 256 -21.74 17.88 -32.40
C GLU A 256 -22.92 18.82 -32.68
N GLY A 257 -23.73 19.10 -31.69
CA GLY A 257 -24.84 20.09 -31.78
C GLY A 257 -24.30 21.49 -32.10
N ARG A 258 -23.15 21.90 -31.55
CA ARG A 258 -22.55 23.17 -31.87
C ARG A 258 -22.04 23.23 -33.34
N VAL A 259 -21.44 22.13 -33.84
CA VAL A 259 -21.04 22.02 -35.25
C VAL A 259 -22.28 22.22 -36.15
N ALA A 260 -23.37 21.56 -35.86
CA ALA A 260 -24.65 21.71 -36.57
C ALA A 260 -25.18 23.16 -36.52
N SER A 261 -25.13 23.78 -35.33
CA SER A 261 -25.56 25.17 -35.13
C SER A 261 -24.69 26.16 -35.94
N PHE A 262 -23.40 26.03 -35.90
CA PHE A 262 -22.50 26.88 -36.72
C PHE A 262 -22.79 26.71 -38.20
N ARG A 263 -22.94 25.47 -38.67
CA ARG A 263 -23.33 25.21 -40.07
C ARG A 263 -24.58 25.95 -40.46
N ALA A 264 -25.66 25.84 -39.68
CA ALA A 264 -26.91 26.50 -39.93
C ALA A 264 -26.78 28.05 -39.97
N LEU A 265 -26.01 28.62 -39.04
CA LEU A 265 -25.73 30.05 -38.97
C LEU A 265 -24.93 30.52 -40.20
N TYR A 266 -23.92 29.80 -40.66
CA TYR A 266 -23.18 30.13 -41.90
C TYR A 266 -24.04 30.07 -43.13
N GLN A 267 -24.94 29.09 -43.22
CA GLN A 267 -25.91 28.96 -44.31
C GLN A 267 -26.82 30.19 -44.43
N GLN A 268 -27.22 30.81 -43.30
CA GLN A 268 -28.01 32.06 -43.32
C GLN A 268 -27.28 33.21 -44.04
N PHE A 269 -25.95 33.20 -44.03
CA PHE A 269 -25.10 34.16 -44.73
C PHE A 269 -24.61 33.64 -46.09
N GLY A 270 -25.22 32.56 -46.63
CA GLY A 270 -24.86 31.98 -47.91
C GLY A 270 -23.54 31.19 -47.95
N VAL A 271 -22.93 30.88 -46.81
CA VAL A 271 -21.67 30.11 -46.69
C VAL A 271 -21.99 28.64 -46.43
N ASN A 272 -21.62 27.75 -47.37
CA ASN A 272 -21.90 26.31 -47.32
C ASN A 272 -20.63 25.45 -47.15
N SER A 273 -19.55 26.00 -46.59
CA SER A 273 -18.26 25.33 -46.48
C SER A 273 -18.25 24.18 -45.46
N ILE A 274 -19.18 24.14 -44.49
CA ILE A 274 -19.31 23.05 -43.56
C ILE A 274 -20.29 22.02 -44.12
N ALA A 275 -19.79 20.86 -44.54
CA ALA A 275 -20.58 19.84 -45.22
C ALA A 275 -21.71 19.30 -44.35
N ALA A 276 -22.85 18.92 -44.96
CA ALA A 276 -23.99 18.33 -44.24
C ALA A 276 -23.62 17.01 -43.54
N THR A 277 -22.67 16.27 -44.08
CA THR A 277 -22.20 15.01 -43.54
C THR A 277 -21.20 15.17 -42.37
N THR A 278 -20.74 16.41 -42.09
CA THR A 278 -19.82 16.68 -40.99
C THR A 278 -20.61 16.77 -39.69
N THR A 279 -20.47 15.78 -38.82
CA THR A 279 -21.14 15.69 -37.55
C THR A 279 -20.35 16.35 -36.42
N GLY A 280 -19.05 16.09 -36.35
CA GLY A 280 -18.17 16.61 -35.30
C GLY A 280 -16.77 16.00 -35.34
N PRO A 281 -15.95 16.27 -34.34
CA PRO A 281 -14.64 15.65 -34.23
C PRO A 281 -14.80 14.16 -33.87
N PHE A 282 -13.75 13.38 -34.18
CA PHE A 282 -13.75 11.93 -33.93
C PHE A 282 -13.65 11.64 -32.43
N ALA A 283 -14.71 11.10 -31.84
CA ALA A 283 -14.82 10.78 -30.43
C ALA A 283 -14.05 9.49 -30.05
N ALA A 284 -13.75 9.32 -28.78
CA ALA A 284 -13.35 8.02 -28.25
C ALA A 284 -14.47 6.99 -28.43
N GLN A 285 -14.11 5.76 -28.77
CA GLN A 285 -15.09 4.72 -29.12
C GLN A 285 -15.50 3.86 -27.92
N SER A 286 -14.72 3.87 -26.83
CA SER A 286 -14.95 3.04 -25.64
C SER A 286 -14.45 3.72 -24.38
N ARG A 287 -15.01 3.27 -23.26
CA ARG A 287 -14.46 3.56 -21.94
C ARG A 287 -13.12 2.86 -21.76
N LEU A 288 -12.34 3.35 -20.77
CA LEU A 288 -11.07 2.71 -20.41
C LEU A 288 -11.30 1.29 -19.89
N THR A 289 -10.42 0.40 -20.32
CA THR A 289 -10.31 -0.98 -19.85
C THR A 289 -9.26 -1.10 -18.75
N VAL A 290 -9.14 -2.28 -18.14
CA VAL A 290 -8.05 -2.59 -17.19
C VAL A 290 -6.67 -2.40 -17.85
N ALA A 291 -6.49 -2.83 -19.09
CA ALA A 291 -5.23 -2.66 -19.82
C ALA A 291 -4.88 -1.17 -20.05
N ASP A 292 -5.90 -0.35 -20.33
CA ASP A 292 -5.74 1.09 -20.46
C ASP A 292 -5.34 1.75 -19.16
N ALA A 293 -5.95 1.36 -18.05
CA ALA A 293 -5.59 1.84 -16.72
C ALA A 293 -4.16 1.45 -16.32
N GLN A 294 -3.74 0.22 -16.62
CA GLN A 294 -2.34 -0.20 -16.42
C GLN A 294 -1.38 0.64 -17.27
N THR A 295 -1.76 0.97 -18.50
CA THR A 295 -0.97 1.87 -19.36
C THR A 295 -0.84 3.27 -18.76
N ILE A 296 -1.93 3.83 -18.22
CA ILE A 296 -1.91 5.14 -17.54
C ILE A 296 -1.00 5.11 -16.31
N LEU A 297 -1.02 4.05 -15.52
CA LEU A 297 -0.18 3.92 -14.33
C LEU A 297 1.31 3.82 -14.66
N THR A 298 1.66 3.08 -15.71
CA THR A 298 3.06 2.73 -16.00
C THR A 298 3.76 3.68 -16.99
N ASN A 299 3.01 4.28 -17.91
CA ASN A 299 3.60 5.13 -18.96
C ASN A 299 3.94 6.53 -18.41
N PRO A 300 5.21 6.98 -18.55
CA PRO A 300 5.67 8.29 -18.10
C PRO A 300 4.85 9.47 -18.63
N ALA A 301 4.27 9.35 -19.83
CA ALA A 301 3.47 10.41 -20.44
C ALA A 301 2.25 10.82 -19.61
N PHE A 302 1.76 9.94 -18.72
CA PHE A 302 0.63 10.25 -17.83
C PHE A 302 1.06 10.77 -16.46
N GLY A 303 2.37 10.77 -16.15
CA GLY A 303 2.96 11.40 -14.97
C GLY A 303 2.90 10.58 -13.68
N ILE A 304 2.26 9.40 -13.65
CA ILE A 304 2.21 8.53 -12.46
C ILE A 304 3.47 7.70 -12.35
N GLN A 305 3.90 7.02 -13.41
CA GLN A 305 5.12 6.20 -13.46
C GLN A 305 5.23 5.21 -12.29
N ALA A 306 4.16 4.47 -12.03
CA ALA A 306 4.12 3.44 -11.01
C ALA A 306 4.25 2.05 -11.62
N ALA A 307 4.47 1.05 -10.78
CA ALA A 307 4.30 -0.35 -11.15
C ALA A 307 2.83 -0.64 -11.45
N PRO A 308 2.53 -1.62 -12.31
CA PRO A 308 1.14 -2.01 -12.58
C PRO A 308 0.47 -2.55 -11.32
N LEU A 309 -0.82 -2.24 -11.14
CA LEU A 309 -1.65 -2.81 -10.08
C LEU A 309 -1.99 -4.27 -10.40
N GLN A 310 -1.09 -5.16 -10.08
CA GLN A 310 -1.21 -6.61 -10.29
C GLN A 310 -0.56 -7.38 -9.15
N SER A 311 -0.92 -8.64 -8.97
CA SER A 311 -0.35 -9.47 -7.91
C SER A 311 1.18 -9.46 -7.94
N VAL A 312 1.79 -9.25 -6.79
CA VAL A 312 3.24 -9.14 -6.60
C VAL A 312 3.69 -10.05 -5.47
N SER A 313 4.89 -10.60 -5.57
CA SER A 313 5.51 -11.36 -4.50
C SER A 313 7.01 -11.05 -4.39
N ARG A 314 7.52 -11.14 -3.17
CA ARG A 314 8.92 -10.89 -2.85
C ARG A 314 9.41 -11.87 -1.80
N SER A 315 10.67 -12.28 -1.89
CA SER A 315 11.32 -13.11 -0.87
C SER A 315 12.69 -12.54 -0.56
N HIS A 316 12.96 -12.29 0.70
CA HIS A 316 14.26 -11.74 1.14
C HIS A 316 14.50 -12.05 2.62
N VAL A 317 15.72 -11.87 3.08
CA VAL A 317 16.03 -11.78 4.51
C VAL A 317 15.31 -10.54 5.06
N GLY A 318 14.65 -10.68 6.20
CA GLY A 318 14.07 -9.56 6.93
C GLY A 318 15.09 -8.82 7.80
N ASP A 319 14.65 -7.98 8.71
CA ASP A 319 15.54 -7.27 9.64
C ASP A 319 16.13 -8.24 10.65
N ILE A 320 17.46 -8.17 10.85
CA ILE A 320 18.20 -9.03 11.77
C ILE A 320 18.21 -8.41 13.16
N ASP A 321 17.84 -9.21 14.17
CA ASP A 321 17.86 -8.81 15.57
C ASP A 321 19.02 -9.47 16.32
N ILE A 322 19.80 -8.67 17.04
CA ILE A 322 20.86 -9.15 17.94
C ILE A 322 20.52 -8.66 19.34
N GLY A 323 20.53 -9.56 20.33
CA GLY A 323 20.12 -9.17 21.65
C GLY A 323 20.69 -10.01 22.77
N GLY A 324 20.36 -9.59 24.00
CA GLY A 324 20.70 -10.29 25.21
C GLY A 324 19.58 -10.24 26.23
N LYS A 325 19.56 -11.22 27.12
CA LYS A 325 18.61 -11.35 28.24
C LYS A 325 19.38 -11.60 29.53
N PHE A 326 19.04 -10.86 30.57
CA PHE A 326 19.64 -10.96 31.90
C PHE A 326 18.57 -11.30 32.94
N SER A 327 18.77 -12.39 33.70
CA SER A 327 17.90 -12.78 34.82
C SER A 327 18.18 -11.90 36.03
N VAL A 328 17.17 -11.11 36.41
CA VAL A 328 17.21 -10.24 37.59
C VAL A 328 16.92 -11.04 38.83
N PHE A 329 15.87 -11.87 38.79
CA PHE A 329 15.40 -12.68 39.91
C PHE A 329 14.88 -14.04 39.41
N ASP A 330 15.17 -15.08 40.19
CA ASP A 330 14.69 -16.44 39.96
C ASP A 330 14.54 -17.15 41.30
N SER A 331 13.30 -17.40 41.75
CA SER A 331 12.99 -18.02 43.02
C SER A 331 13.52 -19.46 43.16
N PHE A 332 13.80 -20.13 42.03
CA PHE A 332 14.38 -21.48 42.04
C PHE A 332 15.88 -21.51 42.39
N GLY A 333 16.55 -20.37 42.41
CA GLY A 333 17.95 -20.23 42.86
C GLY A 333 18.99 -21.09 42.14
N GLY A 334 18.66 -21.73 41.03
CA GLY A 334 19.53 -22.68 40.32
C GLY A 334 19.22 -24.15 40.58
N ASN A 335 18.22 -24.46 41.40
CA ASN A 335 17.74 -25.82 41.62
C ASN A 335 16.97 -26.32 40.38
N SER A 336 17.59 -27.25 39.64
CA SER A 336 17.02 -27.80 38.39
C SER A 336 15.80 -28.68 38.67
N GLU A 337 15.80 -29.42 39.77
CA GLU A 337 14.70 -30.32 40.18
C GLU A 337 13.43 -29.51 40.53
N ALA A 338 13.59 -28.43 41.33
CA ALA A 338 12.51 -27.53 41.66
C ALA A 338 11.92 -26.82 40.40
N ARG A 339 12.73 -26.56 39.40
CA ARG A 339 12.23 -26.00 38.11
C ARG A 339 11.40 -27.00 37.31
N MET A 340 11.72 -28.29 37.42
CA MET A 340 10.98 -29.34 36.70
C MET A 340 9.64 -29.71 37.35
N SER A 341 9.55 -29.59 38.67
CA SER A 341 8.34 -29.83 39.44
C SER A 341 8.09 -28.67 40.39
N PRO A 342 7.68 -27.51 39.90
CA PRO A 342 7.43 -26.36 40.75
C PRO A 342 6.29 -26.62 41.72
N HIS A 343 6.51 -26.30 43.00
CA HIS A 343 5.53 -26.35 44.06
C HIS A 343 5.34 -24.96 44.68
N GLY A 344 4.13 -24.68 45.15
CA GLY A 344 3.80 -23.38 45.73
C GLY A 344 3.82 -22.26 44.72
N LEU A 345 4.19 -21.06 45.16
CA LEU A 345 4.28 -19.87 44.36
C LEU A 345 5.75 -19.58 44.00
N ASN A 346 6.04 -19.48 42.73
CA ASN A 346 7.37 -19.14 42.20
C ASN A 346 7.30 -17.95 41.26
N PHE A 347 8.36 -17.17 41.25
CA PHE A 347 8.47 -15.97 40.42
C PHE A 347 9.83 -15.87 39.74
N ARG A 348 9.85 -15.43 38.50
CA ARG A 348 11.06 -15.09 37.75
C ARG A 348 10.90 -13.73 37.12
N ALA A 349 12.00 -12.98 37.03
CA ALA A 349 12.06 -11.71 36.32
C ALA A 349 13.37 -11.62 35.54
N ALA A 350 13.28 -11.10 34.34
CA ALA A 350 14.41 -10.85 33.47
C ALA A 350 14.23 -9.54 32.70
N VAL A 351 15.35 -8.97 32.28
CA VAL A 351 15.38 -7.82 31.38
C VAL A 351 16.15 -8.19 30.12
N GLY A 352 15.82 -7.58 29.01
CA GLY A 352 16.50 -7.82 27.73
C GLY A 352 16.63 -6.57 26.89
N GLY A 353 17.55 -6.63 25.97
CA GLY A 353 17.75 -5.58 24.96
C GLY A 353 18.02 -6.19 23.60
N ILE A 354 17.50 -5.56 22.57
CA ILE A 354 17.70 -5.94 21.16
C ILE A 354 18.16 -4.73 20.38
N PHE A 355 19.10 -4.97 19.48
CA PHE A 355 19.46 -4.05 18.42
C PHE A 355 19.04 -4.65 17.08
N ARG A 356 18.27 -3.89 16.30
CA ARG A 356 17.77 -4.28 14.98
C ARG A 356 18.63 -3.68 13.89
N ILE A 357 19.08 -4.55 12.97
CA ILE A 357 19.81 -4.20 11.76
C ILE A 357 18.81 -4.24 10.59
N PRO A 358 18.66 -3.16 9.82
CA PRO A 358 17.72 -3.07 8.71
C PRO A 358 18.28 -3.78 7.47
N SER A 359 18.27 -5.09 7.48
CA SER A 359 18.71 -5.94 6.36
C SER A 359 17.58 -6.32 5.41
N GLY A 360 16.33 -6.09 5.81
CA GLY A 360 15.17 -6.32 4.98
C GLY A 360 15.00 -5.29 3.87
N GLN A 361 14.25 -5.67 2.86
CA GLN A 361 13.84 -4.74 1.80
C GLN A 361 12.59 -4.00 2.22
N ILE A 362 12.59 -2.69 2.02
CA ILE A 362 11.42 -1.84 2.23
C ILE A 362 10.48 -1.89 1.02
N GLU A 363 9.29 -1.38 1.21
CA GLU A 363 8.32 -1.13 0.14
C GLU A 363 8.87 -0.15 -0.89
N SER A 364 8.54 -0.37 -2.16
CA SER A 364 8.95 0.54 -3.23
C SER A 364 8.00 1.74 -3.30
N PRO A 365 8.50 2.98 -3.36
CA PRO A 365 7.63 4.15 -3.53
C PRO A 365 6.89 4.14 -4.88
N ASP A 366 7.32 3.31 -5.82
CA ASP A 366 6.76 3.20 -7.16
C ASP A 366 5.85 1.97 -7.32
N ASN A 367 5.67 1.15 -6.28
CA ASN A 367 4.72 0.04 -6.26
C ASN A 367 3.77 0.22 -5.06
N PHE A 368 2.55 0.64 -5.34
CA PHE A 368 1.59 1.03 -4.31
C PHE A 368 1.00 -0.12 -3.49
N ILE A 369 1.27 -1.38 -3.88
CA ILE A 369 0.68 -2.56 -3.26
C ILE A 369 1.71 -3.61 -2.84
N ASP A 370 3.01 -3.35 -2.98
CA ASP A 370 4.01 -4.31 -2.52
C ASP A 370 4.22 -4.22 -1.01
N LEU A 371 4.60 -5.35 -0.42
CA LEU A 371 4.95 -5.44 0.99
C LEU A 371 6.47 -5.57 1.15
N GLY A 372 7.04 -4.78 2.03
CA GLY A 372 8.44 -4.92 2.44
C GLY A 372 8.70 -6.21 3.24
N THR A 373 9.95 -6.66 3.27
CA THR A 373 10.41 -7.73 4.15
C THR A 373 11.08 -7.21 5.42
N GLY A 374 11.22 -5.88 5.56
CA GLY A 374 11.77 -5.18 6.71
C GLY A 374 11.33 -3.74 6.76
N ARG A 375 11.61 -3.05 7.89
CA ARG A 375 11.21 -1.66 8.12
C ARG A 375 12.20 -0.62 7.59
N GLY A 376 13.42 -1.07 7.24
CA GLY A 376 14.49 -0.22 6.73
C GLY A 376 15.16 0.70 7.75
N ALA A 377 14.69 0.74 9.00
CA ALA A 377 15.24 1.58 10.05
C ALA A 377 15.96 0.73 11.12
N LYS A 378 17.13 1.21 11.57
CA LYS A 378 17.77 0.67 12.79
C LYS A 378 16.86 0.94 13.98
N ALA A 379 16.83 0.05 14.96
CA ALA A 379 16.06 0.23 16.18
C ALA A 379 16.73 -0.37 17.39
N ILE A 380 16.40 0.15 18.57
CA ILE A 380 16.67 -0.50 19.84
C ILE A 380 15.35 -0.90 20.48
N GLU A 381 15.34 -2.02 21.18
CA GLU A 381 14.18 -2.49 21.91
C GLU A 381 14.58 -2.95 23.31
N GLY A 382 13.95 -2.40 24.32
CA GLY A 382 14.05 -2.85 25.70
C GLY A 382 12.90 -3.81 26.02
N ARG A 383 13.19 -4.86 26.80
CA ARG A 383 12.20 -5.87 27.22
C ARG A 383 12.27 -6.11 28.73
N VAL A 384 11.10 -6.27 29.32
CA VAL A 384 10.95 -6.75 30.69
C VAL A 384 10.09 -8.00 30.66
N PHE A 385 10.53 -9.05 31.33
CA PHE A 385 9.86 -10.34 31.41
C PHE A 385 9.57 -10.68 32.85
N SER A 386 8.39 -11.20 33.12
CA SER A 386 8.08 -11.81 34.41
C SER A 386 7.25 -13.06 34.23
N ASP A 387 7.56 -14.11 34.98
CA ASP A 387 6.79 -15.34 35.03
C ASP A 387 6.31 -15.58 36.47
N LEU A 388 5.03 -15.86 36.61
CA LEU A 388 4.40 -16.31 37.86
C LEU A 388 3.99 -17.77 37.69
N LEU A 389 4.51 -18.65 38.53
CA LEU A 389 4.23 -20.07 38.50
C LEU A 389 3.48 -20.46 39.78
N VAL A 390 2.28 -21.02 39.63
CA VAL A 390 1.42 -21.45 40.72
C VAL A 390 1.32 -22.97 40.70
N GLY A 391 2.01 -23.61 41.61
CA GLY A 391 2.15 -25.07 41.62
C GLY A 391 2.81 -25.58 40.32
N SER A 392 2.45 -26.80 39.94
CA SER A 392 2.99 -27.48 38.76
C SER A 392 2.18 -27.25 37.47
N HIS A 393 0.99 -26.61 37.57
CA HIS A 393 0.04 -26.61 36.47
C HIS A 393 -0.25 -25.25 35.88
N PHE A 394 -0.19 -24.17 36.64
CA PHE A 394 -0.53 -22.84 36.12
C PHE A 394 0.68 -21.93 36.10
N TRP A 395 0.92 -21.33 34.91
CA TRP A 395 1.96 -20.33 34.69
C TRP A 395 1.39 -19.15 33.96
N GLU A 396 1.82 -17.98 34.37
CA GLU A 396 1.47 -16.74 33.71
C GLU A 396 2.76 -16.01 33.33
N SER A 397 2.91 -15.63 32.07
CA SER A 397 4.03 -14.83 31.60
C SER A 397 3.54 -13.44 31.20
N PHE A 398 4.22 -12.41 31.71
CA PHE A 398 3.99 -11.02 31.34
C PHE A 398 5.24 -10.44 30.70
N ILE A 399 5.08 -9.76 29.57
CA ILE A 399 6.18 -9.16 28.85
C ILE A 399 5.79 -7.75 28.46
N VAL A 400 6.71 -6.82 28.68
CA VAL A 400 6.62 -5.44 28.17
C VAL A 400 7.77 -5.21 27.23
N ARG A 401 7.49 -4.66 26.06
CA ARG A 401 8.50 -4.29 25.05
C ARG A 401 8.34 -2.80 24.71
N PHE A 402 9.46 -2.11 24.65
CA PHE A 402 9.52 -0.75 24.15
C PHE A 402 10.54 -0.69 23.03
N ASN A 403 10.04 -0.42 21.81
CA ASN A 403 10.85 -0.33 20.60
C ASN A 403 10.99 1.13 20.18
N LYS A 404 12.24 1.56 19.95
CA LYS A 404 12.55 2.92 19.48
C LYS A 404 13.39 2.84 18.20
N PRO A 405 12.79 3.12 17.02
CA PRO A 405 13.53 3.28 15.78
C PRO A 405 14.42 4.53 15.79
N PHE A 406 15.53 4.48 15.06
CA PHE A 406 16.37 5.65 14.79
C PHE A 406 15.89 6.34 13.51
N SER A 407 16.22 7.64 13.42
CA SER A 407 15.95 8.41 12.20
C SER A 407 16.79 7.90 11.03
N ASP A 408 16.20 7.95 9.86
CA ASP A 408 16.84 7.60 8.58
C ASP A 408 16.35 8.51 7.45
N LYS A 409 16.84 8.26 6.24
CA LYS A 409 16.35 8.92 5.02
C LYS A 409 15.70 7.88 4.12
N GLN A 410 14.53 8.24 3.59
CA GLN A 410 13.77 7.35 2.73
C GLN A 410 13.23 8.09 1.51
N THR A 411 13.25 7.43 0.35
CA THR A 411 12.55 7.94 -0.83
C THR A 411 11.08 7.55 -0.74
N MET A 412 10.20 8.57 -0.74
CA MET A 412 8.75 8.42 -0.62
C MET A 412 8.05 9.25 -1.69
N ARG A 413 6.81 8.91 -2.03
CA ARG A 413 5.91 9.82 -2.75
C ARG A 413 5.09 10.59 -1.71
N ILE A 414 5.17 11.91 -1.75
CA ILE A 414 4.47 12.78 -0.81
C ILE A 414 3.03 12.94 -1.29
N ILE A 415 2.08 12.48 -0.48
CA ILE A 415 0.64 12.57 -0.72
C ILE A 415 0.07 13.82 -0.07
N ASP A 416 -1.06 14.32 -0.54
CA ASP A 416 -1.77 15.44 0.11
C ASP A 416 -2.75 14.94 1.18
N LEU A 417 -3.31 13.75 0.98
CA LEU A 417 -4.26 13.11 1.88
C LEU A 417 -3.89 11.65 2.10
N PRO A 418 -4.15 11.06 3.26
CA PRO A 418 -3.79 9.67 3.58
C PRO A 418 -4.37 8.61 2.64
N ASN A 419 -5.47 8.91 1.98
CA ASN A 419 -6.13 8.02 1.02
C ASN A 419 -5.82 8.37 -0.45
N GLU A 420 -4.77 9.13 -0.70
CA GLU A 420 -4.33 9.51 -2.05
C GLU A 420 -3.18 8.59 -2.51
N GLU A 421 -3.54 7.37 -2.89
CA GLU A 421 -2.56 6.33 -3.23
C GLU A 421 -1.85 6.56 -4.58
N LEU A 422 -2.45 7.31 -5.50
CA LEU A 422 -1.93 7.49 -6.86
C LEU A 422 -1.10 8.77 -7.03
N ALA A 423 -0.26 9.10 -6.04
CA ALA A 423 0.58 10.29 -6.10
C ALA A 423 1.51 10.29 -7.34
N PRO A 424 1.56 11.38 -8.12
CA PRO A 424 2.40 11.48 -9.31
C PRO A 424 3.89 11.31 -9.03
N PHE A 425 4.65 10.88 -10.04
CA PHE A 425 6.10 10.64 -9.92
C PHE A 425 6.90 11.86 -9.47
N TYR A 426 6.51 13.06 -9.88
CA TYR A 426 7.20 14.30 -9.51
C TYR A 426 7.14 14.60 -7.99
N ARG A 427 6.23 13.95 -7.25
CA ARG A 427 6.14 14.02 -5.79
C ARG A 427 7.08 13.07 -5.07
N ARG A 428 7.86 12.26 -5.79
CA ARG A 428 8.85 11.35 -5.25
C ARG A 428 10.07 12.13 -4.77
N GLN A 429 10.28 12.16 -3.45
CA GLN A 429 11.32 12.93 -2.79
C GLN A 429 12.05 12.09 -1.75
N SER A 430 13.30 12.47 -1.44
CA SER A 430 14.05 11.91 -0.31
C SER A 430 13.72 12.69 0.94
N VAL A 431 13.02 12.07 1.87
CA VAL A 431 12.55 12.68 3.12
C VAL A 431 13.33 12.16 4.32
N ASP A 432 13.48 13.00 5.35
CA ASP A 432 13.96 12.54 6.65
C ASP A 432 12.79 11.86 7.38
N ARG A 433 13.03 10.63 7.88
CA ARG A 433 12.01 9.79 8.50
C ARG A 433 12.43 9.39 9.91
N GLN A 434 11.51 9.56 10.88
CA GLN A 434 11.58 9.01 12.21
C GLN A 434 10.31 8.17 12.45
N LEU A 435 10.44 6.85 12.41
CA LEU A 435 9.32 5.97 12.73
C LEU A 435 8.92 6.10 14.20
N GLY A 436 7.62 6.02 14.48
CA GLY A 436 7.05 6.10 15.82
C GLY A 436 7.55 4.97 16.73
N SER A 437 7.81 5.30 18.00
CA SER A 437 8.12 4.32 19.02
C SER A 437 6.90 3.44 19.30
N ALA A 438 7.12 2.18 19.65
CA ALA A 438 6.05 1.24 19.98
C ALA A 438 6.21 0.69 21.39
N LEU A 439 5.09 0.66 22.13
CA LEU A 439 4.95 -0.03 23.41
C LEU A 439 4.07 -1.26 23.19
N GLU A 440 4.55 -2.41 23.65
CA GLU A 440 3.80 -3.67 23.60
C GLU A 440 3.69 -4.27 25.00
N PHE A 441 2.51 -4.79 25.30
CA PHE A 441 2.23 -5.60 26.49
C PHE A 441 1.71 -6.95 26.03
N GLU A 442 2.33 -8.02 26.51
CA GLU A 442 1.94 -9.40 26.20
C GLU A 442 1.68 -10.17 27.49
N THR A 443 0.65 -11.00 27.50
CA THR A 443 0.37 -11.96 28.56
C THR A 443 0.05 -13.32 27.96
N ALA A 444 0.56 -14.38 28.59
CA ALA A 444 0.44 -15.75 28.09
C ALA A 444 0.15 -16.74 29.24
N PRO A 445 -1.12 -16.81 29.70
CA PRO A 445 -1.55 -17.81 30.68
C PRO A 445 -1.40 -19.22 30.08
N ARG A 446 -0.87 -20.13 30.87
CA ARG A 446 -0.58 -21.50 30.50
C ARG A 446 -1.06 -22.48 31.52
N PHE A 447 -1.72 -23.53 31.06
CA PHE A 447 -2.11 -24.68 31.86
C PHE A 447 -1.34 -25.92 31.39
N VAL A 448 -0.51 -26.46 32.29
CA VAL A 448 0.27 -27.69 32.07
C VAL A 448 -0.63 -28.88 32.35
N VAL A 449 -1.02 -29.59 31.30
CA VAL A 449 -1.94 -30.74 31.38
C VAL A 449 -1.21 -31.96 31.97
N ASN A 450 0.02 -32.19 31.49
CA ASN A 450 0.91 -33.27 31.93
C ASN A 450 2.37 -32.93 31.61
N ASP A 451 3.27 -33.89 31.79
CA ASP A 451 4.73 -33.71 31.58
C ASP A 451 5.14 -33.35 30.15
N PHE A 452 4.23 -33.48 29.17
CA PHE A 452 4.51 -33.28 27.77
C PHE A 452 3.67 -32.18 27.11
N LEU A 453 2.49 -31.87 27.67
CA LEU A 453 1.50 -31.04 27.01
C LEU A 453 1.08 -29.87 27.89
N ALA A 454 1.03 -28.69 27.29
CA ALA A 454 0.39 -27.52 27.87
C ALA A 454 -0.52 -26.83 26.86
N ILE A 455 -1.58 -26.20 27.38
CA ILE A 455 -2.50 -25.33 26.64
C ILE A 455 -2.22 -23.90 27.09
N SER A 456 -2.20 -22.96 26.15
CA SER A 456 -1.94 -21.55 26.43
C SER A 456 -3.00 -20.66 25.81
N GLY A 457 -3.42 -19.64 26.56
CA GLY A 457 -3.98 -18.43 26.00
C GLY A 457 -2.86 -17.47 25.64
N TRP A 458 -3.16 -16.47 24.84
CA TRP A 458 -2.23 -15.42 24.48
C TRP A 458 -2.99 -14.14 24.19
N TYR A 459 -2.50 -13.01 24.71
CA TYR A 459 -3.02 -11.69 24.43
C TYR A 459 -1.87 -10.72 24.26
N MET A 460 -2.00 -9.79 23.30
CA MET A 460 -1.07 -8.70 23.11
C MET A 460 -1.81 -7.40 22.84
N TYR A 461 -1.39 -6.37 23.54
CA TYR A 461 -1.71 -4.98 23.26
C TYR A 461 -0.49 -4.29 22.69
N ARG A 462 -0.66 -3.52 21.63
CA ARG A 462 0.39 -2.70 21.04
C ARG A 462 -0.13 -1.31 20.76
N HIS A 463 0.68 -0.32 21.11
CA HIS A 463 0.49 1.07 20.73
C HIS A 463 1.76 1.58 20.06
N LYS A 464 1.65 2.03 18.81
CA LYS A 464 2.70 2.67 18.03
C LYS A 464 2.39 4.16 17.92
N GLN A 465 3.32 5.00 18.32
CA GLN A 465 3.22 6.44 18.14
C GLN A 465 3.26 6.82 16.66
N GLN A 466 2.81 8.04 16.36
CA GLN A 466 2.85 8.62 15.02
C GLN A 466 4.29 8.66 14.47
N ASP A 467 4.44 8.38 13.20
CA ASP A 467 5.69 8.59 12.47
C ASP A 467 5.88 10.10 12.19
N HIS A 468 7.13 10.53 12.05
CA HIS A 468 7.47 11.90 11.72
C HIS A 468 8.31 11.91 10.45
N TYR A 469 7.73 12.49 9.39
CA TYR A 469 8.40 12.75 8.13
C TYR A 469 8.62 14.25 8.02
N THR A 470 9.82 14.66 7.61
CA THR A 470 10.17 16.06 7.43
C THR A 470 10.87 16.29 6.09
N GLY A 471 10.61 17.48 5.54
CA GLY A 471 11.15 17.95 4.27
C GLY A 471 10.13 18.78 3.53
N THR A 472 10.55 19.94 3.08
CA THR A 472 9.77 20.83 2.21
C THR A 472 10.43 20.89 0.85
N PHE A 473 9.64 20.72 -0.20
CA PHE A 473 10.14 20.66 -1.58
C PHE A 473 9.31 21.60 -2.44
N THR A 474 9.93 22.15 -3.47
CA THR A 474 9.27 22.98 -4.46
C THR A 474 9.33 22.28 -5.81
N ILE A 475 8.17 21.95 -6.36
CA ILE A 475 8.05 21.38 -7.69
C ILE A 475 7.88 22.53 -8.68
N PRO A 476 8.84 22.73 -9.61
CA PRO A 476 8.73 23.80 -10.61
C PRO A 476 7.46 23.63 -11.44
N ALA A 477 6.79 24.74 -11.72
CA ALA A 477 5.64 24.74 -12.60
C ALA A 477 6.03 24.25 -14.01
N ALA A 478 5.26 23.31 -14.56
CA ALA A 478 5.48 22.80 -15.92
C ALA A 478 5.19 23.84 -17.01
N ILE A 479 4.46 24.91 -16.65
CA ILE A 479 4.04 25.99 -17.58
C ILE A 479 4.56 27.32 -17.03
N THR A 480 5.25 28.08 -17.87
CA THR A 480 5.75 29.41 -17.53
C THR A 480 4.59 30.33 -17.14
N GLY A 481 4.70 31.02 -16.01
CA GLY A 481 3.70 31.94 -15.49
C GLY A 481 2.75 31.34 -14.44
N PHE A 482 2.86 30.04 -14.16
CA PHE A 482 2.19 29.43 -13.00
C PHE A 482 3.15 29.38 -11.81
N ALA A 483 2.59 29.39 -10.60
CA ALA A 483 3.38 29.25 -9.38
C ALA A 483 3.91 27.82 -9.23
N ASP A 484 5.11 27.70 -8.68
CA ASP A 484 5.66 26.42 -8.24
C ASP A 484 4.78 25.78 -7.17
N LEU A 485 4.73 24.44 -7.16
CA LEU A 485 3.95 23.68 -6.19
C LEU A 485 4.79 23.37 -4.95
N PRO A 486 4.52 23.97 -3.79
CA PRO A 486 5.14 23.56 -2.55
C PRO A 486 4.53 22.24 -2.06
N ILE A 487 5.35 21.30 -1.64
CA ILE A 487 4.92 20.05 -1.02
C ILE A 487 5.67 19.84 0.30
N ASP A 488 4.99 19.32 1.30
CA ASP A 488 5.51 19.10 2.65
C ASP A 488 5.39 17.62 3.02
N ALA A 489 6.51 17.02 3.44
CA ALA A 489 6.56 15.62 3.82
C ALA A 489 5.76 15.32 5.11
N SER A 490 5.39 16.31 5.90
CA SER A 490 4.60 16.12 7.12
C SER A 490 3.21 15.52 6.88
N THR A 491 2.69 15.60 5.65
CA THR A 491 1.44 14.93 5.26
C THR A 491 1.53 13.40 5.39
N LEU A 492 2.74 12.82 5.27
CA LEU A 492 3.00 11.40 5.48
C LEU A 492 2.88 10.96 6.96
N ASN A 493 2.81 11.89 7.91
CA ASN A 493 2.60 11.59 9.33
C ASN A 493 1.17 11.12 9.61
N LEU A 494 0.23 11.54 8.77
CA LEU A 494 -1.18 11.24 8.97
C LEU A 494 -1.42 9.73 8.94
N GLU A 495 -2.28 9.24 9.84
CA GLU A 495 -2.71 7.82 9.94
C GLU A 495 -1.59 6.81 10.20
N THR A 496 -0.48 7.25 10.80
CA THR A 496 0.65 6.37 11.15
C THR A 496 0.70 5.99 12.63
N GLU A 497 -0.08 6.63 13.51
CA GLU A 497 -0.32 6.16 14.87
C GLU A 497 -1.25 4.95 14.84
N GLN A 498 -0.92 3.90 15.60
CA GLN A 498 -1.67 2.64 15.55
C GLN A 498 -1.82 2.04 16.93
N THR A 499 -3.02 1.54 17.21
CA THR A 499 -3.29 0.71 18.38
C THR A 499 -3.89 -0.61 17.93
N GLU A 500 -3.49 -1.70 18.55
CA GLU A 500 -4.05 -3.02 18.23
C GLU A 500 -4.14 -3.94 19.45
N HIS A 501 -5.15 -4.79 19.43
CA HIS A 501 -5.38 -5.86 20.40
C HIS A 501 -5.41 -7.19 19.65
N ARG A 502 -4.56 -8.13 20.05
CA ARG A 502 -4.48 -9.46 19.48
C ARG A 502 -4.83 -10.49 20.53
N PHE A 503 -5.57 -11.51 20.13
CA PHE A 503 -5.90 -12.66 20.97
C PHE A 503 -5.54 -13.95 20.26
N GLY A 504 -5.13 -14.92 21.04
CA GLY A 504 -4.75 -16.21 20.50
C GLY A 504 -4.81 -17.33 21.53
N GLY A 505 -4.60 -18.52 21.03
CA GLY A 505 -4.48 -19.72 21.85
C GLY A 505 -3.56 -20.73 21.17
N GLY A 506 -2.92 -21.56 21.99
CA GLY A 506 -1.95 -22.50 21.46
C GLY A 506 -1.73 -23.73 22.33
N LEU A 507 -1.01 -24.65 21.73
CA LEU A 507 -0.61 -25.92 22.32
C LEU A 507 0.91 -26.01 22.32
N SER A 508 1.46 -26.57 23.39
CA SER A 508 2.91 -26.82 23.50
C SER A 508 3.16 -28.27 23.86
N PHE A 509 4.02 -28.90 23.08
CA PHE A 509 4.53 -30.26 23.37
C PHE A 509 6.03 -30.17 23.67
N SER A 510 6.49 -30.85 24.73
CA SER A 510 7.90 -30.89 25.13
C SER A 510 8.28 -32.28 25.62
N ASN A 511 9.48 -32.73 25.24
CA ASN A 511 10.05 -33.95 25.77
C ASN A 511 11.18 -33.70 26.82
N LEU A 512 11.33 -32.46 27.27
CA LEU A 512 12.42 -32.08 28.18
C LEU A 512 12.44 -32.90 29.46
N TYR A 513 11.27 -33.18 30.03
CA TYR A 513 11.16 -34.02 31.21
C TYR A 513 11.68 -35.46 30.97
N SER A 514 11.31 -36.07 29.86
CA SER A 514 11.80 -37.40 29.45
C SER A 514 13.30 -37.39 29.16
N PHE A 515 13.82 -36.29 28.57
CA PHE A 515 15.23 -36.11 28.34
C PHE A 515 16.04 -36.07 29.64
N GLU A 516 15.60 -35.31 30.63
CA GLU A 516 16.23 -35.24 31.95
C GLU A 516 16.21 -36.60 32.71
N GLN A 517 15.21 -37.41 32.46
CA GLN A 517 15.16 -38.79 32.99
C GLN A 517 15.99 -39.81 32.17
N GLY A 518 16.72 -39.36 31.16
CA GLY A 518 17.50 -40.24 30.27
C GLY A 518 16.65 -41.11 29.35
N LYS A 519 15.34 -40.87 29.24
CA LYS A 519 14.42 -41.60 28.38
C LYS A 519 14.34 -41.07 26.94
N ALA A 520 14.80 -39.85 26.70
CA ALA A 520 14.86 -39.23 25.38
C ALA A 520 16.31 -38.84 25.05
N ARG A 521 16.70 -38.92 23.76
CA ARG A 521 18.07 -38.62 23.31
C ARG A 521 18.29 -37.16 22.93
N VAL A 522 17.27 -36.49 22.43
CA VAL A 522 17.33 -35.11 21.93
C VAL A 522 16.25 -34.28 22.63
N PRO A 523 16.60 -33.22 23.33
CA PRO A 523 15.62 -32.33 23.98
C PRO A 523 15.01 -31.37 22.94
N PHE A 524 13.69 -31.38 22.82
CA PHE A 524 12.98 -30.50 21.93
C PHE A 524 11.61 -30.07 22.47
N GLU A 525 11.12 -29.00 21.91
CA GLU A 525 9.77 -28.50 22.10
C GLU A 525 9.15 -28.09 20.76
N VAL A 526 7.86 -28.34 20.60
CA VAL A 526 7.05 -27.86 19.49
C VAL A 526 5.89 -27.07 20.07
N THR A 527 5.67 -25.87 19.55
CA THR A 527 4.51 -25.07 19.91
C THR A 527 3.72 -24.68 18.69
N TYR A 528 2.41 -24.74 18.79
CA TYR A 528 1.48 -24.15 17.83
C TYR A 528 0.75 -23.00 18.49
N LEU A 529 0.62 -21.88 17.81
CA LEU A 529 -0.13 -20.71 18.24
C LEU A 529 -0.95 -20.19 17.07
N HIS A 530 -2.26 -20.04 17.29
CA HIS A 530 -3.13 -19.25 16.43
C HIS A 530 -3.47 -17.95 17.13
N TRP A 531 -3.39 -16.83 16.40
CA TRP A 531 -3.83 -15.53 16.91
C TRP A 531 -4.39 -14.66 15.80
N GLN A 532 -5.22 -13.69 16.21
CA GLN A 532 -5.80 -12.71 15.29
C GLN A 532 -5.91 -11.34 15.95
N THR A 533 -5.93 -10.28 15.13
CA THR A 533 -6.26 -8.93 15.56
C THR A 533 -7.77 -8.84 15.77
N MET A 534 -8.18 -8.54 17.00
CA MET A 534 -9.58 -8.45 17.40
C MET A 534 -10.10 -7.02 17.35
N ASN A 535 -9.22 -6.04 17.55
CA ASN A 535 -9.53 -4.62 17.49
C ASN A 535 -8.29 -3.83 17.12
N GLY A 536 -8.48 -2.72 16.43
CA GLY A 536 -7.43 -1.79 16.02
C GLY A 536 -7.98 -0.40 15.77
N SER A 537 -7.12 0.60 15.78
CA SER A 537 -7.45 2.00 15.50
C SER A 537 -6.22 2.77 15.00
N GLY A 538 -6.43 4.00 14.55
CA GLY A 538 -5.37 4.92 14.14
C GLY A 538 -5.06 4.90 12.64
N GLY A 539 -5.95 4.33 11.81
CA GLY A 539 -5.91 4.44 10.36
C GLY A 539 -5.50 3.16 9.65
N ASN A 540 -4.26 2.80 9.56
CA ASN A 540 -3.79 1.75 8.65
C ASN A 540 -3.38 0.46 9.39
N GLN A 541 -4.21 -0.01 10.34
CA GLN A 541 -3.91 -1.20 11.14
C GLN A 541 -4.51 -2.46 10.49
N PRO A 542 -3.70 -3.37 9.87
CA PRO A 542 -4.22 -4.60 9.28
C PRO A 542 -4.85 -5.53 10.32
N LYS A 543 -5.92 -6.23 9.92
CA LYS A 543 -6.56 -7.28 10.70
C LYS A 543 -5.88 -8.61 10.37
N PHE A 544 -4.87 -8.94 11.14
CA PHE A 544 -4.09 -10.16 10.96
C PHE A 544 -4.83 -11.42 11.41
N PHE A 545 -4.68 -12.50 10.63
CA PHE A 545 -4.90 -13.88 11.03
C PHE A 545 -3.57 -14.61 10.90
N THR A 546 -3.10 -15.24 11.97
CA THR A 546 -1.77 -15.84 11.98
C THR A 546 -1.78 -17.21 12.62
N ASP A 547 -1.19 -18.16 11.91
CA ASP A 547 -0.80 -19.46 12.42
C ASP A 547 0.72 -19.51 12.56
N GLN A 548 1.19 -20.10 13.66
CA GLN A 548 2.60 -20.17 13.99
C GLN A 548 2.95 -21.55 14.53
N ILE A 549 3.98 -22.16 13.95
CA ILE A 549 4.58 -23.38 14.49
C ILE A 549 6.02 -23.08 14.84
N GLN A 550 6.42 -23.38 16.07
CA GLN A 550 7.79 -23.18 16.55
C GLN A 550 8.40 -24.51 16.98
N LEU A 551 9.63 -24.74 16.54
CA LEU A 551 10.49 -25.81 17.02
C LEU A 551 11.64 -25.22 17.83
N ARG A 552 11.90 -25.74 19.01
CA ARG A 552 13.05 -25.41 19.86
C ARG A 552 13.89 -26.68 20.08
N LEU A 553 15.18 -26.58 19.81
CA LEU A 553 16.17 -27.64 20.03
C LEU A 553 17.23 -27.13 20.99
N TYR A 554 17.68 -27.97 21.89
CA TYR A 554 18.67 -27.62 22.90
C TYR A 554 19.91 -28.50 22.76
N ALA A 555 21.08 -27.88 22.91
CA ALA A 555 22.37 -28.58 22.93
C ALA A 555 23.27 -27.98 24.02
N ARG A 556 24.05 -28.81 24.69
CA ARG A 556 25.08 -28.37 25.62
C ARG A 556 26.43 -28.60 24.97
N ILE A 557 27.20 -27.53 24.73
CA ILE A 557 28.47 -27.60 24.01
C ILE A 557 29.66 -27.42 24.96
N PHE A 558 29.50 -26.66 26.05
CA PHE A 558 30.58 -26.42 27.04
C PHE A 558 30.06 -26.64 28.45
N GLY A 559 30.81 -27.40 29.23
CA GLY A 559 30.55 -27.65 30.65
C GLY A 559 30.82 -29.11 30.97
N GLY A 560 32.05 -29.43 31.32
CA GLY A 560 32.35 -30.66 32.04
C GLY A 560 31.54 -30.70 33.35
N LYS A 561 31.37 -31.90 33.91
CA LYS A 561 30.58 -32.32 35.08
C LYS A 561 30.34 -31.26 36.11
#